data_1a94461172e199ef085d28a5f4e188fb
#
_entry.id   1a94461172e199ef085d28a5f4e188fb
#
_cell.length_a   1.000
_cell.length_b   1.000
_cell.length_c   1.000
_cell.angle_alpha   90.00
_cell.angle_beta   90.00
_cell.angle_gamma   90.00
#
_symmetry.space_group_name_H-M   'P 1'
#
loop_
_entity.id
_entity.type
_entity.pdbx_description
1 polymer ?
#
loop_
_entity_poly.entity_id
_entity_poly.type
_entity_poly.pdbx_seq_one_letter_code
_entity_poly.pdbx_strand_id
1 'polypeptide(L)'
;MENEVYQKRDPMVRIDGRALYLTEDADQLKAQLEGALLTYDADRKLIDNISTDEITPGWVCFWYDETLGEYSLIGLRGGHLKKDSLKNAKAKVIVSGLSKGCGSSRETAPFSEKVAGIELVVAKTIEKIYGQNCRNIGLLTTTDFSILERIEKREAVP
;
A
#
# COMPACT_ATOMS: atom_id res chain seq x y z
N MET A 1 15.56 -30.66 23.72
CA MET A 1 15.62 -29.72 22.57
C MET A 1 14.39 -29.98 21.73
N GLU A 2 13.45 -29.12 21.82
CA GLU A 2 12.29 -29.15 20.95
C GLU A 2 12.78 -28.78 19.53
N ASN A 3 12.63 -29.69 18.60
CA ASN A 3 12.83 -29.38 17.19
C ASN A 3 11.74 -28.39 16.78
N GLU A 4 12.07 -27.12 16.76
CA GLU A 4 11.24 -26.14 16.06
C GLU A 4 11.16 -26.57 14.59
N VAL A 5 10.03 -27.14 14.22
CA VAL A 5 9.73 -27.45 12.83
C VAL A 5 9.45 -26.11 12.15
N TYR A 6 10.50 -25.55 11.54
CA TYR A 6 10.33 -24.40 10.66
C TYR A 6 9.40 -24.80 9.51
N GLN A 7 8.15 -24.40 9.56
CA GLN A 7 7.28 -24.55 8.41
C GLN A 7 7.81 -23.68 7.27
N LYS A 8 8.25 -24.35 6.21
CA LYS A 8 8.67 -23.68 5.00
C LYS A 8 7.47 -22.92 4.46
N ARG A 9 7.57 -21.58 4.36
CA ARG A 9 6.51 -20.76 3.79
C ARG A 9 6.29 -21.15 2.33
N ASP A 10 5.04 -21.13 1.90
CA ASP A 10 4.71 -21.26 0.49
C ASP A 10 5.42 -20.14 -0.29
N PRO A 11 6.21 -20.45 -1.34
CA PRO A 11 6.85 -19.42 -2.16
C PRO A 11 5.87 -18.60 -2.99
N MET A 12 4.59 -18.98 -3.01
CA MET A 12 3.54 -18.30 -3.76
C MET A 12 2.57 -17.62 -2.82
N VAL A 13 2.12 -16.42 -3.21
CA VAL A 13 1.13 -15.65 -2.45
C VAL A 13 -0.07 -15.40 -3.34
N ARG A 14 -1.27 -15.58 -2.78
CA ARG A 14 -2.52 -15.18 -3.43
C ARG A 14 -3.08 -13.97 -2.69
N ILE A 15 -3.37 -12.91 -3.45
CA ILE A 15 -4.00 -11.70 -2.93
C ILE A 15 -5.39 -11.61 -3.54
N ASP A 16 -6.40 -11.82 -2.69
CA ASP A 16 -7.81 -11.72 -3.07
C ASP A 16 -8.32 -10.32 -2.75
N GLY A 17 -8.25 -9.42 -3.72
CA GLY A 17 -8.70 -8.06 -3.55
C GLY A 17 -8.31 -7.18 -4.70
N ARG A 18 -8.75 -5.93 -4.63
CA ARG A 18 -8.50 -4.94 -5.66
C ARG A 18 -7.21 -4.16 -5.41
N ALA A 19 -6.60 -3.70 -6.48
CA ALA A 19 -5.52 -2.72 -6.43
C ALA A 19 -6.08 -1.30 -6.48
N LEU A 20 -5.53 -0.44 -5.63
CA LEU A 20 -5.75 1.01 -5.69
C LEU A 20 -4.55 1.66 -6.35
N TYR A 21 -4.75 2.24 -7.51
CA TYR A 21 -3.70 2.97 -8.24
C TYR A 21 -3.67 4.42 -7.74
N LEU A 22 -2.57 4.79 -7.10
CA LEU A 22 -2.35 6.17 -6.67
C LEU A 22 -1.86 6.98 -7.87
N THR A 23 -2.81 7.35 -8.71
CA THR A 23 -2.60 8.06 -9.96
C THR A 23 -2.63 9.58 -9.78
N GLU A 24 -1.89 10.29 -10.63
CA GLU A 24 -1.96 11.76 -10.70
C GLU A 24 -3.29 12.28 -11.25
N ASP A 25 -4.06 11.43 -11.94
CA ASP A 25 -5.39 11.76 -12.42
C ASP A 25 -6.39 11.73 -11.25
N ALA A 26 -6.82 12.91 -10.82
CA ALA A 26 -7.73 13.07 -9.70
C ALA A 26 -9.08 12.36 -9.92
N ASP A 27 -9.59 12.37 -11.13
CA ASP A 27 -10.87 11.75 -11.45
C ASP A 27 -10.79 10.22 -11.35
N GLN A 28 -9.69 9.64 -11.83
CA GLN A 28 -9.45 8.20 -11.70
C GLN A 28 -9.26 7.80 -10.23
N LEU A 29 -8.56 8.61 -9.45
CA LEU A 29 -8.37 8.34 -8.03
C LEU A 29 -9.71 8.36 -7.28
N LYS A 30 -10.51 9.40 -7.49
CA LYS A 30 -11.84 9.51 -6.88
C LYS A 30 -12.76 8.38 -7.29
N ALA A 31 -12.77 8.01 -8.56
CA ALA A 31 -13.59 6.92 -9.07
C ALA A 31 -13.25 5.59 -8.38
N GLN A 32 -11.97 5.31 -8.15
CA GLN A 32 -11.55 4.11 -7.41
C GLN A 32 -12.03 4.13 -5.95
N LEU A 33 -11.96 5.28 -5.30
CA LEU A 33 -12.45 5.42 -3.92
C LEU A 33 -13.97 5.20 -3.83
N GLU A 34 -14.70 5.46 -4.90
CA GLU A 34 -16.14 5.23 -5.03
C GLU A 34 -16.50 3.82 -5.52
N GLY A 35 -15.50 2.96 -5.75
CA GLY A 35 -15.68 1.57 -6.09
C GLY A 35 -15.31 1.17 -7.52
N ALA A 36 -14.88 2.10 -8.37
CA ALA A 36 -14.43 1.77 -9.71
C ALA A 36 -13.17 0.88 -9.68
N LEU A 37 -13.11 -0.08 -10.58
CA LEU A 37 -11.94 -0.93 -10.78
C LEU A 37 -11.14 -0.42 -11.95
N LEU A 38 -9.84 -0.16 -11.72
CA LEU A 38 -8.89 0.12 -12.79
C LEU A 38 -8.04 -1.13 -13.04
N THR A 39 -7.70 -1.34 -14.30
CA THR A 39 -6.76 -2.37 -14.71
C THR A 39 -5.34 -1.78 -14.86
N TYR A 40 -4.33 -2.64 -14.83
CA TYR A 40 -2.96 -2.20 -15.04
C TYR A 40 -2.81 -1.57 -16.41
N ASP A 41 -2.22 -0.37 -16.43
CA ASP A 41 -1.87 0.39 -17.62
C ASP A 41 -0.47 0.98 -17.42
N ALA A 42 0.48 0.56 -18.25
CA ALA A 42 1.87 1.00 -18.17
C ALA A 42 2.04 2.51 -18.42
N ASP A 43 1.10 3.12 -19.14
CA ASP A 43 1.14 4.56 -19.46
C ASP A 43 0.48 5.44 -18.38
N ARG A 44 -0.17 4.83 -17.40
CA ARG A 44 -0.79 5.60 -16.31
C ARG A 44 0.27 6.28 -15.46
N LYS A 45 0.11 7.59 -15.27
CA LYS A 45 0.99 8.38 -14.41
C LYS A 45 0.64 8.14 -12.94
N LEU A 46 1.53 7.48 -12.23
CA LEU A 46 1.40 7.24 -10.80
C LEU A 46 2.07 8.37 -10.02
N ILE A 47 1.58 8.63 -8.82
CA ILE A 47 2.16 9.63 -7.94
C ILE A 47 3.53 9.17 -7.46
N ASP A 48 4.55 10.00 -7.69
CA ASP A 48 5.91 9.79 -7.21
C ASP A 48 6.12 10.48 -5.87
N ASN A 49 7.15 10.06 -5.14
CA ASN A 49 7.60 10.69 -3.90
C ASN A 49 6.49 10.80 -2.85
N ILE A 50 5.70 9.76 -2.68
CA ILE A 50 4.72 9.71 -1.59
C ILE A 50 5.48 9.56 -0.29
N SER A 51 5.50 10.64 0.51
CA SER A 51 6.23 10.69 1.75
C SER A 51 5.51 9.96 2.89
N THR A 52 6.27 9.61 3.91
CA THR A 52 5.71 9.09 5.16
C THR A 52 4.75 10.08 5.81
N ASP A 53 4.99 11.39 5.63
CA ASP A 53 4.10 12.44 6.13
C ASP A 53 2.77 12.49 5.37
N GLU A 54 2.76 12.18 4.09
CA GLU A 54 1.51 12.03 3.32
C GLU A 54 0.73 10.78 3.74
N ILE A 55 1.42 9.70 4.10
CA ILE A 55 0.79 8.47 4.56
C ILE A 55 0.23 8.64 5.97
N THR A 56 1.06 9.12 6.89
CA THR A 56 0.67 9.41 8.28
C THR A 56 1.22 10.77 8.70
N PRO A 57 0.45 11.86 8.50
CA PRO A 57 0.83 13.18 9.02
C PRO A 57 1.13 13.15 10.52
N GLY A 58 1.96 14.05 11.00
CA GLY A 58 2.44 14.06 12.38
C GLY A 58 1.32 14.00 13.42
N TRP A 59 0.21 14.68 13.18
CA TRP A 59 -0.93 14.68 14.10
C TRP A 59 -1.64 13.33 14.19
N VAL A 60 -1.54 12.48 13.16
CA VAL A 60 -2.12 11.12 13.13
C VAL A 60 -1.27 10.15 13.96
N CYS A 61 0.02 10.39 14.09
CA CYS A 61 0.95 9.49 14.78
C CYS A 61 0.71 9.37 16.30
N PHE A 62 -0.21 10.13 16.86
CA PHE A 62 -0.65 9.96 18.24
C PHE A 62 -1.34 8.63 18.51
N TRP A 63 -1.99 8.07 17.51
CA TRP A 63 -2.69 6.79 17.61
C TRP A 63 -1.82 5.68 17.05
N TYR A 64 -1.10 4.98 17.92
CA TYR A 64 -0.31 3.81 17.54
C TYR A 64 -1.11 2.52 17.78
N ASP A 65 -2.27 2.44 17.15
CA ASP A 65 -3.20 1.32 17.22
C ASP A 65 -4.00 1.19 15.91
N GLU A 66 -5.07 0.44 15.92
CA GLU A 66 -5.95 0.24 14.75
C GLU A 66 -6.54 1.54 14.19
N THR A 67 -6.62 2.60 15.00
CA THR A 67 -7.08 3.92 14.58
C THR A 67 -6.22 4.49 13.46
N LEU A 68 -4.92 4.17 13.39
CA LEU A 68 -4.06 4.59 12.29
C LEU A 68 -4.59 4.17 10.92
N GLY A 69 -5.25 3.02 10.82
CA GLY A 69 -5.83 2.56 9.57
C GLY A 69 -6.95 3.47 9.04
N GLU A 70 -7.63 4.17 9.92
CA GLU A 70 -8.68 5.12 9.56
C GLU A 70 -8.12 6.37 8.86
N TYR A 71 -6.87 6.72 9.14
CA TYR A 71 -6.20 7.92 8.65
C TYR A 71 -5.11 7.64 7.63
N SER A 72 -4.92 6.40 7.21
CA SER A 72 -3.88 6.08 6.24
C SER A 72 -4.06 6.85 4.94
N LEU A 73 -2.98 7.44 4.44
CA LEU A 73 -2.94 8.27 3.23
C LEU A 73 -3.78 9.56 3.31
N ILE A 74 -4.23 9.96 4.50
CA ILE A 74 -5.03 11.19 4.63
C ILE A 74 -4.26 12.46 4.22
N GLY A 75 -2.93 12.42 4.29
CA GLY A 75 -2.07 13.51 3.86
C GLY A 75 -1.67 13.47 2.39
N LEU A 76 -2.16 12.48 1.63
CA LEU A 76 -1.81 12.38 0.21
C LEU A 76 -2.20 13.65 -0.53
N ARG A 77 -1.25 14.17 -1.33
CA ARG A 77 -1.43 15.40 -2.09
C ARG A 77 -2.72 15.39 -2.92
N GLY A 78 -3.37 16.53 -3.02
CA GLY A 78 -4.68 16.68 -3.66
C GLY A 78 -5.85 16.56 -2.70
N GLY A 79 -5.66 16.02 -1.49
CA GLY A 79 -6.68 15.98 -0.44
C GLY A 79 -7.88 15.08 -0.76
N HIS A 80 -7.73 14.10 -1.62
CA HIS A 80 -8.84 13.24 -2.05
C HIS A 80 -9.19 12.14 -1.05
N LEU A 81 -8.22 11.73 -0.22
CA LEU A 81 -8.47 10.76 0.82
C LEU A 81 -8.80 11.46 2.13
N LYS A 82 -9.89 11.01 2.74
CA LYS A 82 -10.40 11.48 4.03
C LYS A 82 -10.28 10.36 5.05
N LYS A 83 -10.76 10.60 6.26
CA LYS A 83 -10.88 9.55 7.27
C LYS A 83 -11.61 8.34 6.68
N ASP A 84 -11.08 7.15 6.90
CA ASP A 84 -11.62 5.87 6.43
C ASP A 84 -11.63 5.66 4.90
N SER A 85 -11.16 6.61 4.09
CA SER A 85 -11.21 6.47 2.63
C SER A 85 -10.47 5.22 2.14
N LEU A 86 -9.25 4.98 2.61
CA LEU A 86 -8.47 3.81 2.20
C LEU A 86 -9.13 2.52 2.69
N LYS A 87 -9.57 2.48 3.92
CA LYS A 87 -10.24 1.31 4.50
C LYS A 87 -11.55 0.99 3.77
N ASN A 88 -12.36 1.99 3.47
CA ASN A 88 -13.62 1.83 2.78
C ASN A 88 -13.46 1.45 1.31
N ALA A 89 -12.34 1.80 0.69
CA ALA A 89 -12.01 1.38 -0.67
C ALA A 89 -11.84 -0.15 -0.80
N LYS A 90 -11.62 -0.84 0.33
CA LYS A 90 -11.43 -2.30 0.39
C LYS A 90 -10.31 -2.78 -0.53
N ALA A 91 -9.28 -1.95 -0.71
CA ALA A 91 -8.12 -2.32 -1.50
C ALA A 91 -7.20 -3.24 -0.70
N LYS A 92 -6.58 -4.18 -1.37
CA LYS A 92 -5.54 -5.06 -0.82
C LYS A 92 -4.15 -4.70 -1.31
N VAL A 93 -4.08 -3.99 -2.41
CA VAL A 93 -2.83 -3.61 -3.06
C VAL A 93 -2.83 -2.10 -3.29
N ILE A 94 -1.72 -1.44 -2.92
CA ILE A 94 -1.45 -0.05 -3.30
C ILE A 94 -0.43 -0.07 -4.43
N VAL A 95 -0.69 0.69 -5.49
CA VAL A 95 0.23 0.86 -6.62
C VAL A 95 0.62 2.34 -6.72
N SER A 96 1.90 2.64 -6.68
CA SER A 96 2.43 4.00 -6.74
C SER A 96 3.67 4.11 -7.62
N GLY A 97 4.19 5.32 -7.77
CA GLY A 97 5.35 5.63 -8.60
C GLY A 97 6.69 5.46 -7.89
N LEU A 98 7.62 6.38 -8.19
CA LEU A 98 8.96 6.37 -7.64
C LEU A 98 8.98 6.80 -6.16
N SER A 99 9.96 6.31 -5.40
CA SER A 99 10.26 6.74 -4.04
C SER A 99 9.08 6.67 -3.06
N LYS A 100 8.37 5.56 -3.05
CA LYS A 100 7.31 5.32 -2.05
C LYS A 100 7.90 5.28 -0.64
N GLY A 101 7.35 6.11 0.25
CA GLY A 101 7.78 6.16 1.65
C GLY A 101 8.98 7.06 1.92
N CYS A 102 9.26 8.02 1.05
CA CYS A 102 10.33 8.99 1.26
C CYS A 102 10.06 9.90 2.47
N GLY A 103 11.07 10.67 2.86
CA GLY A 103 11.00 11.58 4.00
C GLY A 103 11.47 10.94 5.30
N SER A 104 10.90 11.37 6.42
CA SER A 104 11.33 10.90 7.74
C SER A 104 10.95 9.44 7.99
N SER A 105 11.76 8.76 8.81
CA SER A 105 11.48 7.38 9.23
C SER A 105 10.28 7.35 10.17
N ARG A 106 9.16 6.81 9.69
CA ARG A 106 7.93 6.64 10.49
C ARG A 106 7.43 5.21 10.35
N GLU A 107 7.53 4.46 11.42
CA GLU A 107 6.97 3.09 11.50
C GLU A 107 5.44 3.10 11.37
N THR A 108 4.80 4.20 11.74
CA THR A 108 3.36 4.39 11.63
C THR A 108 2.86 4.36 10.20
N ALA A 109 3.67 4.76 9.22
CA ALA A 109 3.25 4.81 7.82
C ALA A 109 2.87 3.43 7.28
N PRO A 110 3.76 2.43 7.25
CA PRO A 110 3.38 1.09 6.78
C PRO A 110 2.37 0.41 7.70
N PHE A 111 2.43 0.67 9.00
CA PHE A 111 1.46 0.13 9.95
C PHE A 111 0.04 0.59 9.64
N SER A 112 -0.14 1.88 9.33
CA SER A 112 -1.45 2.43 8.96
C SER A 112 -2.02 1.78 7.70
N GLU A 113 -1.19 1.57 6.71
CA GLU A 113 -1.59 0.91 5.47
C GLU A 113 -2.02 -0.54 5.71
N LYS A 114 -1.24 -1.28 6.49
CA LYS A 114 -1.57 -2.66 6.85
C LYS A 114 -2.89 -2.77 7.62
N VAL A 115 -3.09 -1.93 8.62
CA VAL A 115 -4.32 -1.93 9.43
C VAL A 115 -5.53 -1.50 8.59
N ALA A 116 -5.33 -0.67 7.58
CA ALA A 116 -6.38 -0.32 6.62
C ALA A 116 -6.75 -1.46 5.65
N GLY A 117 -6.04 -2.58 5.71
CA GLY A 117 -6.33 -3.78 4.94
C GLY A 117 -5.36 -4.06 3.79
N ILE A 118 -4.32 -3.25 3.62
CA ILE A 118 -3.34 -3.45 2.55
C ILE A 118 -2.42 -4.63 2.89
N GLU A 119 -2.22 -5.50 1.92
CA GLU A 119 -1.36 -6.68 2.01
C GLU A 119 -0.10 -6.56 1.16
N LEU A 120 -0.13 -5.75 0.11
CA LEU A 120 0.97 -5.56 -0.82
C LEU A 120 1.10 -4.11 -1.27
N VAL A 121 2.31 -3.61 -1.28
CA VAL A 121 2.67 -2.32 -1.88
C VAL A 121 3.51 -2.57 -3.14
N VAL A 122 3.04 -2.08 -4.28
CA VAL A 122 3.76 -2.11 -5.55
C VAL A 122 4.15 -0.68 -5.91
N ALA A 123 5.42 -0.43 -6.09
CA ALA A 123 5.92 0.89 -6.45
C ALA A 123 7.10 0.77 -7.41
N LYS A 124 7.32 1.80 -8.23
CA LYS A 124 8.47 1.80 -9.15
C LYS A 124 9.80 1.74 -8.40
N THR A 125 9.91 2.47 -7.30
CA THR A 125 10.97 2.31 -6.32
C THR A 125 10.42 2.52 -4.91
N ILE A 126 11.05 1.87 -3.93
CA ILE A 126 10.62 1.89 -2.53
C ILE A 126 11.80 2.36 -1.68
N GLU A 127 11.56 3.36 -0.84
CA GLU A 127 12.58 3.87 0.06
C GLU A 127 13.01 2.79 1.06
N LYS A 128 14.32 2.76 1.34
CA LYS A 128 14.96 1.68 2.10
C LYS A 128 14.34 1.50 3.50
N ILE A 129 14.19 2.59 4.23
CA ILE A 129 13.69 2.54 5.62
C ILE A 129 12.21 2.16 5.63
N TYR A 130 11.42 2.77 4.77
CA TYR A 130 10.00 2.40 4.62
C TYR A 130 9.85 0.92 4.27
N GLY A 131 10.61 0.43 3.29
CA GLY A 131 10.58 -0.98 2.90
C GLY A 131 11.00 -1.93 4.02
N GLN A 132 11.97 -1.53 4.84
CA GLN A 132 12.36 -2.33 6.00
C GLN A 132 11.27 -2.36 7.07
N ASN A 133 10.63 -1.23 7.34
CA ASN A 133 9.51 -1.17 8.27
C ASN A 133 8.32 -2.01 7.78
N CYS A 134 8.07 -2.05 6.48
CA CYS A 134 7.09 -2.97 5.90
C CYS A 134 7.43 -4.43 6.19
N ARG A 135 8.67 -4.84 5.95
CA ARG A 135 9.11 -6.22 6.23
C ARG A 135 8.97 -6.57 7.70
N ASN A 136 9.28 -5.65 8.59
CA ASN A 136 9.20 -5.88 10.04
C ASN A 136 7.77 -6.21 10.52
N ILE A 137 6.75 -5.72 9.84
CA ILE A 137 5.35 -5.94 10.21
C ILE A 137 4.63 -6.91 9.26
N GLY A 138 5.33 -7.48 8.28
CA GLY A 138 4.75 -8.43 7.35
C GLY A 138 3.91 -7.81 6.24
N LEU A 139 4.10 -6.54 5.93
CA LEU A 139 3.53 -5.90 4.75
C LEU A 139 4.45 -6.18 3.56
N LEU A 140 3.92 -6.87 2.55
CA LEU A 140 4.70 -7.23 1.38
C LEU A 140 4.95 -6.02 0.48
N THR A 141 6.13 -5.97 -0.13
CA THR A 141 6.52 -4.92 -1.07
C THR A 141 7.17 -5.50 -2.30
N THR A 142 6.96 -4.89 -3.45
CA THR A 142 7.65 -5.26 -4.69
C THR A 142 7.76 -4.08 -5.64
N THR A 143 8.76 -4.14 -6.51
CA THR A 143 8.92 -3.22 -7.64
C THR A 143 8.56 -3.88 -8.98
N ASP A 144 8.10 -5.11 -8.95
CA ASP A 144 7.73 -5.87 -10.14
C ASP A 144 6.26 -5.64 -10.51
N PHE A 145 6.02 -4.79 -11.49
CA PHE A 145 4.68 -4.46 -11.98
C PHE A 145 4.03 -5.61 -12.78
N SER A 146 4.80 -6.57 -13.25
CA SER A 146 4.27 -7.69 -14.03
C SER A 146 3.29 -8.56 -13.23
N ILE A 147 3.37 -8.52 -11.91
CA ILE A 147 2.47 -9.28 -11.04
C ILE A 147 1.04 -8.73 -11.00
N LEU A 148 0.85 -7.45 -11.38
CA LEU A 148 -0.47 -6.80 -11.28
C LEU A 148 -1.53 -7.48 -12.14
N GLU A 149 -1.19 -7.87 -13.35
CA GLU A 149 -2.13 -8.60 -14.21
C GLU A 149 -2.52 -9.96 -13.62
N ARG A 150 -1.57 -10.63 -12.97
CA ARG A 150 -1.82 -11.92 -12.29
C ARG A 150 -2.74 -11.73 -11.09
N ILE A 151 -2.52 -10.67 -10.32
CA ILE A 151 -3.39 -10.33 -9.17
C ILE A 151 -4.81 -10.01 -9.66
N GLU A 152 -4.97 -9.26 -10.74
CA GLU A 152 -6.26 -8.96 -11.34
C GLU A 152 -7.02 -10.23 -11.77
N LYS A 153 -6.30 -11.22 -12.27
CA LYS A 153 -6.84 -12.54 -12.62
C LYS A 153 -6.99 -13.49 -11.42
N ARG A 154 -6.69 -13.02 -10.22
CA ARG A 154 -6.68 -13.82 -8.98
C ARG A 154 -5.75 -15.02 -9.03
N GLU A 155 -4.64 -14.91 -9.73
CA GLU A 155 -3.59 -15.92 -9.79
C GLU A 155 -2.60 -15.72 -8.64
N ALA A 156 -1.96 -16.82 -8.19
CA ALA A 156 -0.89 -16.74 -7.21
C ALA A 156 0.36 -16.11 -7.83
N VAL A 157 1.09 -15.32 -7.04
CA VAL A 157 2.34 -14.66 -7.43
C VAL A 157 3.49 -15.14 -6.57
N PRO A 158 4.71 -15.25 -7.15
CA PRO A 158 5.91 -15.70 -6.41
C PRO A 158 6.41 -14.67 -5.41
#